data_e7fa70d5b1a2dc0e12cc63a31fe8d8ab
#
_entry.id   e7fa70d5b1a2dc0e12cc63a31fe8d8ab
#
_cell.length_a   1.000
_cell.length_b   1.000
_cell.length_c   1.000
_cell.angle_alpha   90.00
_cell.angle_beta   90.00
_cell.angle_gamma   90.00
#
_symmetry.space_group_name_H-M   'P 1'
#
loop_
_entity.id
_entity.type
_entity.pdbx_description
1 polymer ?
#
loop_
_entity_poly.entity_id
_entity_poly.type
_entity_poly.pdbx_seq_one_letter_code
_entity_poly.pdbx_strand_id
1 'polypeptide(L)'
;MHAAAQGLATTNYPVRTAAFFYCFVVVGVVLWERGAGPLAWTLMAVQFLGYPHLAYWRARLSPRPTRAELDNLFLDAVLLGGWCAELGFPTWITYGFLGATTLNAVVNRGAQAFAWSLACSAAGAALWALVRGVSYTPATSELVTALCVIGAFGYLSAVGYVVHTLNRRLAAARDALRASEERYRLIAEHAGDLIAMVDQEGRWLYASPSYGRILHAADLAPGADAFRKLHPDDAEQARGAVARASVSAMPREIALRLVDKEGRIRQYRTRIQFVEGKGAAKRILLVSQDVTDLRESEERLLLAAHAFEGMTEAIVITAADGTIVTVNRAFCELTGFSRDDVLGQSEKVIRNAMQPPEYYDDVYATVVRAGYWSGTTWARRKNGSLYREWRSLRAVREANSAITHFVIVASEVGAQRAQGDSAASKMS
;
A
#
# COMPACT_ATOMS: atom_id res chain seq x y z
N MET A 1 4.62 4.61 -24.81
CA MET A 1 4.95 3.52 -25.76
C MET A 1 5.93 3.92 -26.86
N HIS A 2 5.94 5.15 -27.41
CA HIS A 2 6.88 5.56 -28.48
C HIS A 2 8.36 5.63 -28.04
N ALA A 3 8.68 6.07 -26.84
CA ALA A 3 10.06 6.16 -26.36
C ALA A 3 10.77 4.80 -26.18
N ALA A 4 10.02 3.77 -25.73
CA ALA A 4 10.56 2.42 -25.58
C ALA A 4 10.76 1.70 -26.93
N ALA A 5 9.95 2.03 -27.94
CA ALA A 5 10.03 1.45 -29.27
C ALA A 5 11.23 2.00 -30.10
N GLN A 6 11.68 3.22 -29.82
CA GLN A 6 12.91 3.79 -30.39
C GLN A 6 14.18 3.20 -29.77
N GLY A 7 14.10 2.60 -28.57
CA GLY A 7 15.24 2.06 -27.84
C GLY A 7 15.95 0.90 -28.53
N LEU A 8 15.23 -0.05 -29.17
CA LEU A 8 15.84 -1.22 -29.78
C LEU A 8 16.73 -0.87 -30.98
N ALA A 9 16.23 -0.04 -31.90
CA ALA A 9 16.99 0.40 -33.07
C ALA A 9 18.25 1.21 -32.65
N THR A 10 18.11 2.06 -31.62
CA THR A 10 19.22 2.86 -31.09
C THR A 10 20.27 2.00 -30.40
N THR A 11 19.83 0.94 -29.70
CA THR A 11 20.72 0.01 -28.99
C THR A 11 21.46 -0.91 -29.97
N ASN A 12 20.79 -1.42 -31.01
CA ASN A 12 21.36 -2.33 -31.98
C ASN A 12 22.29 -1.63 -33.00
N TYR A 13 22.08 -0.36 -33.29
CA TYR A 13 22.82 0.37 -34.28
C TYR A 13 24.36 0.34 -34.10
N PRO A 14 24.92 0.68 -32.93
CA PRO A 14 26.40 0.64 -32.76
C PRO A 14 26.93 -0.80 -32.84
N VAL A 15 26.18 -1.78 -32.32
CA VAL A 15 26.60 -3.18 -32.37
C VAL A 15 26.58 -3.71 -33.79
N ARG A 16 25.53 -3.43 -34.58
CA ARG A 16 25.45 -3.78 -36.00
C ARG A 16 26.57 -3.11 -36.79
N THR A 17 26.80 -1.81 -36.60
CA THR A 17 27.83 -1.06 -37.28
C THR A 17 29.22 -1.65 -37.01
N ALA A 18 29.54 -1.96 -35.76
CA ALA A 18 30.80 -2.60 -35.38
C ALA A 18 30.97 -3.99 -36.00
N ALA A 19 29.90 -4.83 -35.96
CA ALA A 19 29.94 -6.16 -36.53
C ALA A 19 30.12 -6.14 -38.07
N PHE A 20 29.39 -5.28 -38.76
CA PHE A 20 29.54 -5.12 -40.22
C PHE A 20 30.91 -4.52 -40.60
N PHE A 21 31.45 -3.58 -39.84
CA PHE A 21 32.80 -3.11 -40.02
C PHE A 21 33.83 -4.22 -39.87
N TYR A 22 33.65 -5.11 -38.88
CA TYR A 22 34.51 -6.27 -38.74
C TYR A 22 34.39 -7.22 -39.95
N CYS A 23 33.18 -7.49 -40.45
CA CYS A 23 32.96 -8.27 -41.67
C CYS A 23 33.63 -7.58 -42.90
N PHE A 24 33.62 -6.25 -42.99
CA PHE A 24 34.33 -5.49 -44.01
C PHE A 24 35.85 -5.80 -44.03
N VAL A 25 36.47 -5.84 -42.85
CA VAL A 25 37.88 -6.14 -42.73
C VAL A 25 38.17 -7.59 -43.18
N VAL A 26 37.39 -8.57 -42.68
CA VAL A 26 37.59 -10.00 -42.99
C VAL A 26 37.39 -10.29 -44.49
N VAL A 27 36.27 -9.81 -45.04
CA VAL A 27 36.00 -9.97 -46.49
C VAL A 27 37.01 -9.23 -47.34
N GLY A 28 37.43 -8.01 -46.89
CA GLY A 28 38.44 -7.22 -47.56
C GLY A 28 39.79 -7.94 -47.73
N VAL A 29 40.24 -8.67 -46.67
CA VAL A 29 41.45 -9.50 -46.76
C VAL A 29 41.28 -10.59 -47.83
N VAL A 30 40.14 -11.26 -47.90
CA VAL A 30 39.87 -12.29 -48.89
C VAL A 30 39.84 -11.71 -50.32
N LEU A 31 39.21 -10.58 -50.54
CA LEU A 31 39.16 -9.92 -51.83
C LEU A 31 40.54 -9.45 -52.26
N TRP A 32 41.38 -9.00 -51.32
CA TRP A 32 42.77 -8.63 -51.56
C TRP A 32 43.59 -9.84 -51.99
N GLU A 33 43.53 -10.91 -51.24
CA GLU A 33 44.29 -12.17 -51.53
C GLU A 33 43.89 -12.78 -52.87
N ARG A 34 42.61 -12.59 -53.30
CA ARG A 34 42.12 -13.09 -54.59
C ARG A 34 42.31 -12.11 -55.77
N GLY A 35 42.86 -10.94 -55.55
CA GLY A 35 42.99 -9.92 -56.56
C GLY A 35 41.67 -9.47 -57.17
N ALA A 36 40.63 -9.36 -56.36
CA ALA A 36 39.27 -9.07 -56.80
C ALA A 36 39.16 -7.70 -57.48
N GLY A 37 38.31 -7.63 -58.51
CA GLY A 37 38.13 -6.39 -59.30
C GLY A 37 37.34 -5.29 -58.53
N PRO A 38 37.35 -4.07 -59.05
CA PRO A 38 36.79 -2.91 -58.34
C PRO A 38 35.28 -3.01 -58.02
N LEU A 39 34.53 -3.79 -58.79
CA LEU A 39 33.09 -4.03 -58.54
C LEU A 39 32.89 -4.76 -57.22
N ALA A 40 33.67 -5.81 -56.91
CA ALA A 40 33.54 -6.54 -55.63
C ALA A 40 33.85 -5.63 -54.45
N TRP A 41 34.87 -4.78 -54.53
CA TRP A 41 35.22 -3.82 -53.52
C TRP A 41 34.13 -2.76 -53.31
N THR A 42 33.51 -2.27 -54.40
CA THR A 42 32.39 -1.32 -54.29
C THR A 42 31.19 -1.93 -53.62
N LEU A 43 30.78 -3.13 -54.03
CA LEU A 43 29.69 -3.86 -53.42
C LEU A 43 29.94 -4.13 -51.92
N MET A 44 31.16 -4.54 -51.57
CA MET A 44 31.57 -4.71 -50.20
C MET A 44 31.44 -3.45 -49.37
N ALA A 45 31.98 -2.32 -49.88
CA ALA A 45 31.91 -1.04 -49.19
C ALA A 45 30.48 -0.56 -48.99
N VAL A 46 29.64 -0.62 -50.03
CA VAL A 46 28.22 -0.24 -49.94
C VAL A 46 27.49 -1.10 -48.90
N GLN A 47 27.68 -2.41 -48.90
CA GLN A 47 26.96 -3.28 -48.00
C GLN A 47 27.49 -3.19 -46.55
N PHE A 48 28.78 -3.30 -46.35
CA PHE A 48 29.29 -3.40 -44.97
C PHE A 48 29.46 -2.05 -44.28
N LEU A 49 29.68 -0.96 -45.04
CA LEU A 49 29.81 0.39 -44.48
C LEU A 49 28.51 1.19 -44.62
N GLY A 50 27.77 1.06 -45.74
CA GLY A 50 26.56 1.86 -45.99
C GLY A 50 25.29 1.29 -45.43
N TYR A 51 25.06 -0.01 -45.61
CA TYR A 51 23.82 -0.69 -45.24
C TYR A 51 23.43 -0.59 -43.70
N PRO A 52 24.35 -0.68 -42.73
CA PRO A 52 23.99 -0.54 -41.32
C PRO A 52 23.30 0.80 -41.02
N HIS A 53 23.72 1.87 -41.70
CA HIS A 53 23.09 3.18 -41.55
C HIS A 53 21.70 3.21 -42.18
N LEU A 54 21.54 2.64 -43.38
CA LEU A 54 20.24 2.54 -44.05
C LEU A 54 19.24 1.71 -43.22
N ALA A 55 19.68 0.58 -42.68
CA ALA A 55 18.85 -0.26 -41.78
C ALA A 55 18.38 0.50 -40.56
N TYR A 56 19.26 1.27 -39.92
CA TYR A 56 18.92 2.13 -38.80
C TYR A 56 17.86 3.19 -39.18
N TRP A 57 18.08 3.94 -40.28
CA TRP A 57 17.13 4.95 -40.72
C TRP A 57 15.78 4.33 -41.11
N ARG A 58 15.78 3.19 -41.79
CA ARG A 58 14.55 2.43 -42.10
C ARG A 58 13.75 2.11 -40.84
N ALA A 59 14.42 1.60 -39.81
CA ALA A 59 13.77 1.27 -38.54
C ALA A 59 13.25 2.51 -37.82
N ARG A 60 14.05 3.60 -37.80
CA ARG A 60 13.69 4.84 -37.12
C ARG A 60 12.52 5.58 -37.77
N LEU A 61 12.42 5.56 -39.08
CA LEU A 61 11.34 6.21 -39.86
C LEU A 61 10.08 5.34 -39.97
N SER A 62 10.14 4.08 -39.58
CA SER A 62 9.00 3.16 -39.65
C SER A 62 7.90 3.53 -38.64
N PRO A 63 6.60 3.39 -39.02
CA PRO A 63 5.49 3.49 -38.09
C PRO A 63 5.56 2.47 -36.94
N ARG A 64 6.31 1.35 -37.15
CA ARG A 64 6.55 0.29 -36.17
C ARG A 64 8.05 0.00 -36.03
N PRO A 65 8.81 0.87 -35.34
CA PRO A 65 10.28 0.81 -35.29
C PRO A 65 10.83 -0.53 -34.83
N THR A 66 10.26 -1.11 -33.76
CA THR A 66 10.68 -2.41 -33.23
C THR A 66 10.51 -3.53 -34.24
N ARG A 67 9.40 -3.57 -34.97
CA ARG A 67 9.14 -4.60 -35.97
C ARG A 67 10.10 -4.44 -37.16
N ALA A 68 10.29 -3.21 -37.62
CA ALA A 68 11.23 -2.93 -38.71
C ALA A 68 12.67 -3.33 -38.35
N GLU A 69 13.09 -3.08 -37.10
CA GLU A 69 14.41 -3.51 -36.62
C GLU A 69 14.54 -5.04 -36.55
N LEU A 70 13.50 -5.72 -36.08
CA LEU A 70 13.47 -7.18 -36.07
C LEU A 70 13.46 -7.78 -37.51
N ASP A 71 12.86 -7.09 -38.49
CA ASP A 71 12.88 -7.51 -39.89
C ASP A 71 14.26 -7.25 -40.52
N ASN A 72 15.03 -6.25 -40.06
CA ASN A 72 16.42 -6.04 -40.47
C ASN A 72 17.30 -7.26 -40.18
N LEU A 73 17.04 -8.03 -39.09
CA LEU A 73 17.83 -9.22 -38.76
C LEU A 73 17.75 -10.30 -39.87
N PHE A 74 16.58 -10.46 -40.46
CA PHE A 74 16.43 -11.40 -41.59
C PHE A 74 17.05 -10.85 -42.88
N LEU A 75 16.98 -9.54 -43.09
CA LEU A 75 17.66 -8.90 -44.24
C LEU A 75 19.18 -9.03 -44.09
N ASP A 76 19.73 -8.86 -42.88
CA ASP A 76 21.13 -9.11 -42.56
C ASP A 76 21.52 -10.57 -42.99
N ALA A 77 20.67 -11.54 -42.66
CA ALA A 77 20.90 -12.93 -43.03
C ALA A 77 20.91 -13.19 -44.53
N VAL A 78 19.97 -12.61 -45.28
CA VAL A 78 19.94 -12.67 -46.76
C VAL A 78 21.19 -12.11 -47.35
N LEU A 79 21.59 -10.91 -46.93
CA LEU A 79 22.75 -10.21 -47.49
C LEU A 79 24.07 -10.95 -47.19
N LEU A 80 24.25 -11.45 -45.96
CA LEU A 80 25.44 -12.21 -45.59
C LEU A 80 25.48 -13.59 -46.25
N GLY A 81 24.30 -14.22 -46.48
CA GLY A 81 24.20 -15.43 -47.28
C GLY A 81 24.69 -15.23 -48.74
N GLY A 82 24.33 -14.08 -49.34
CA GLY A 82 24.85 -13.72 -50.66
C GLY A 82 26.38 -13.62 -50.69
N TRP A 83 26.99 -13.00 -49.68
CA TRP A 83 28.47 -12.97 -49.57
C TRP A 83 29.10 -14.33 -49.35
N CYS A 84 28.46 -15.27 -48.64
CA CYS A 84 28.94 -16.62 -48.54
C CYS A 84 29.09 -17.26 -49.95
N ALA A 85 28.11 -17.06 -50.84
CA ALA A 85 28.12 -17.57 -52.19
C ALA A 85 29.15 -16.85 -53.09
N GLU A 86 29.27 -15.51 -53.03
CA GLU A 86 30.26 -14.73 -53.75
C GLU A 86 31.69 -15.20 -53.41
N LEU A 87 31.93 -15.49 -52.14
CA LEU A 87 33.24 -15.92 -51.68
C LEU A 87 33.49 -17.45 -51.88
N GLY A 88 32.50 -18.19 -52.38
CA GLY A 88 32.65 -19.64 -52.61
C GLY A 88 32.56 -20.43 -51.31
N PHE A 89 31.75 -20.02 -50.37
CA PHE A 89 31.50 -20.68 -49.11
C PHE A 89 32.74 -21.00 -48.26
N PRO A 90 33.63 -20.00 -47.98
CA PRO A 90 34.78 -20.22 -47.14
C PRO A 90 34.32 -20.68 -45.77
N THR A 91 34.84 -21.79 -45.25
CA THR A 91 34.34 -22.49 -44.07
C THR A 91 34.16 -21.54 -42.88
N TRP A 92 35.21 -20.85 -42.47
CA TRP A 92 35.17 -20.00 -41.28
C TRP A 92 34.33 -18.74 -41.41
N ILE A 93 34.30 -18.12 -42.58
CA ILE A 93 33.47 -16.94 -42.87
C ILE A 93 32.02 -17.35 -42.89
N THR A 94 31.68 -18.47 -43.55
CA THR A 94 30.28 -18.98 -43.61
C THR A 94 29.79 -19.34 -42.21
N TYR A 95 30.59 -20.01 -41.39
CA TYR A 95 30.29 -20.31 -40.00
C TYR A 95 30.04 -19.02 -39.19
N GLY A 96 30.91 -18.03 -39.34
CA GLY A 96 30.79 -16.73 -38.64
C GLY A 96 29.51 -16.01 -39.01
N PHE A 97 29.20 -15.90 -40.30
CA PHE A 97 28.00 -15.21 -40.77
C PHE A 97 26.69 -15.90 -40.36
N LEU A 98 26.60 -17.23 -40.55
CA LEU A 98 25.45 -18.00 -40.15
C LEU A 98 25.30 -18.01 -38.64
N GLY A 99 26.38 -18.20 -37.88
CA GLY A 99 26.35 -18.17 -36.41
C GLY A 99 25.90 -16.84 -35.84
N ALA A 100 26.44 -15.74 -36.38
CA ALA A 100 26.07 -14.41 -35.92
C ALA A 100 24.60 -14.06 -36.24
N THR A 101 24.13 -14.33 -37.47
CA THR A 101 22.74 -14.04 -37.86
C THR A 101 21.73 -14.88 -37.13
N THR A 102 21.99 -16.22 -37.00
CA THR A 102 21.08 -17.13 -36.29
C THR A 102 21.01 -16.82 -34.80
N LEU A 103 22.17 -16.62 -34.15
CA LEU A 103 22.22 -16.28 -32.73
C LEU A 103 21.50 -14.93 -32.44
N ASN A 104 21.76 -13.91 -33.27
CA ASN A 104 21.08 -12.62 -33.11
C ASN A 104 19.57 -12.73 -33.31
N ALA A 105 19.11 -13.53 -34.29
CA ALA A 105 17.70 -13.81 -34.52
C ALA A 105 17.06 -14.52 -33.31
N VAL A 106 17.72 -15.55 -32.75
CA VAL A 106 17.21 -16.28 -31.57
C VAL A 106 17.11 -15.37 -30.33
N VAL A 107 18.14 -14.57 -30.06
CA VAL A 107 18.15 -13.64 -28.91
C VAL A 107 17.00 -12.63 -28.98
N ASN A 108 16.68 -12.13 -30.18
CA ASN A 108 15.71 -11.06 -30.35
C ASN A 108 14.27 -11.54 -30.67
N ARG A 109 14.12 -12.74 -31.25
CA ARG A 109 12.79 -13.29 -31.69
C ARG A 109 12.46 -14.67 -31.16
N GLY A 110 13.34 -15.27 -30.38
CA GLY A 110 13.16 -16.62 -29.80
C GLY A 110 13.58 -17.74 -30.74
N ALA A 111 13.44 -18.99 -30.27
CA ALA A 111 14.00 -20.18 -30.91
C ALA A 111 13.52 -20.43 -32.34
N GLN A 112 12.28 -20.09 -32.67
CA GLN A 112 11.75 -20.26 -34.02
C GLN A 112 12.46 -19.40 -35.09
N ALA A 113 13.06 -18.29 -34.68
CA ALA A 113 13.79 -17.40 -35.58
C ALA A 113 15.09 -18.02 -36.09
N PHE A 114 15.62 -19.07 -35.43
CA PHE A 114 16.77 -19.84 -35.92
C PHE A 114 16.53 -20.39 -37.35
N ALA A 115 15.44 -21.12 -37.53
CA ALA A 115 15.10 -21.74 -38.82
C ALA A 115 14.84 -20.67 -39.90
N TRP A 116 14.15 -19.58 -39.55
CA TRP A 116 13.91 -18.48 -40.47
C TRP A 116 15.20 -17.74 -40.88
N SER A 117 16.12 -17.49 -39.95
CA SER A 117 17.41 -16.85 -40.25
C SER A 117 18.24 -17.73 -41.18
N LEU A 118 18.26 -19.03 -40.93
CA LEU A 118 18.99 -20.00 -41.79
C LEU A 118 18.37 -20.05 -43.20
N ALA A 119 17.03 -20.09 -43.28
CA ALA A 119 16.33 -20.07 -44.57
C ALA A 119 16.60 -18.76 -45.35
N CYS A 120 16.61 -17.61 -44.65
CA CYS A 120 16.96 -16.34 -45.26
C CYS A 120 18.41 -16.31 -45.78
N SER A 121 19.37 -16.84 -45.02
CA SER A 121 20.76 -16.94 -45.48
C SER A 121 20.88 -17.84 -46.70
N ALA A 122 20.21 -19.00 -46.70
CA ALA A 122 20.18 -19.92 -47.82
C ALA A 122 19.53 -19.27 -49.05
N ALA A 123 18.47 -18.55 -48.89
CA ALA A 123 17.81 -17.82 -50.00
C ALA A 123 18.73 -16.75 -50.60
N GLY A 124 19.44 -15.99 -49.73
CA GLY A 124 20.42 -15.01 -50.18
C GLY A 124 21.56 -15.63 -51.00
N ALA A 125 22.10 -16.76 -50.48
CA ALA A 125 23.14 -17.52 -51.16
C ALA A 125 22.65 -18.10 -52.52
N ALA A 126 21.45 -18.65 -52.58
CA ALA A 126 20.85 -19.18 -53.77
C ALA A 126 20.60 -18.11 -54.82
N LEU A 127 20.03 -16.97 -54.42
CA LEU A 127 19.80 -15.83 -55.30
C LEU A 127 21.13 -15.33 -55.93
N TRP A 128 22.16 -15.22 -55.12
CA TRP A 128 23.50 -14.81 -55.64
C TRP A 128 24.09 -15.83 -56.58
N ALA A 129 23.99 -17.13 -56.23
CA ALA A 129 24.48 -18.22 -57.07
C ALA A 129 23.77 -18.31 -58.45
N LEU A 130 22.49 -17.92 -58.54
CA LEU A 130 21.76 -17.85 -59.81
C LEU A 130 22.34 -16.76 -60.73
N VAL A 131 22.87 -15.70 -60.20
CA VAL A 131 23.42 -14.58 -60.97
C VAL A 131 24.89 -14.80 -61.35
N ARG A 132 25.69 -15.33 -60.43
CA ARG A 132 27.14 -15.43 -60.58
C ARG A 132 27.67 -16.84 -60.83
N GLY A 133 26.81 -17.80 -60.74
CA GLY A 133 27.19 -19.23 -60.70
C GLY A 133 27.58 -19.70 -59.30
N VAL A 134 27.76 -21.00 -59.16
CA VAL A 134 28.21 -21.64 -57.93
C VAL A 134 29.71 -21.84 -57.99
N SER A 135 30.45 -21.23 -57.06
CA SER A 135 31.83 -21.55 -56.80
C SER A 135 31.99 -22.19 -55.42
N TYR A 136 32.90 -23.11 -55.23
CA TYR A 136 33.18 -23.69 -53.96
C TYR A 136 34.67 -23.69 -53.64
N THR A 137 35.05 -22.81 -52.72
CA THR A 137 36.45 -22.61 -52.31
C THR A 137 36.49 -22.50 -50.79
N PRO A 138 36.36 -23.65 -50.07
CA PRO A 138 36.18 -23.68 -48.63
C PRO A 138 37.43 -23.26 -47.83
N ALA A 139 38.61 -23.39 -48.43
CA ALA A 139 39.88 -23.06 -47.77
C ALA A 139 40.04 -21.55 -47.60
N THR A 140 40.57 -21.14 -46.50
CA THR A 140 40.96 -19.75 -46.17
C THR A 140 42.43 -19.69 -45.78
N SER A 141 43.05 -18.55 -45.98
CA SER A 141 44.41 -18.31 -45.49
C SER A 141 44.45 -18.38 -43.94
N GLU A 142 45.63 -18.56 -43.38
CA GLU A 142 45.82 -18.58 -41.94
C GLU A 142 45.40 -17.24 -41.32
N LEU A 143 45.68 -16.13 -41.98
CA LEU A 143 45.25 -14.80 -41.53
C LEU A 143 43.74 -14.65 -41.47
N VAL A 144 42.99 -15.04 -42.52
CA VAL A 144 41.52 -15.00 -42.53
C VAL A 144 40.94 -15.95 -41.50
N THR A 145 41.52 -17.14 -41.36
CA THR A 145 41.09 -18.09 -40.31
C THR A 145 41.27 -17.50 -38.91
N ALA A 146 42.41 -16.92 -38.60
CA ALA A 146 42.68 -16.28 -37.32
C ALA A 146 41.71 -15.13 -37.03
N LEU A 147 41.48 -14.26 -38.02
CA LEU A 147 40.48 -13.18 -37.90
C LEU A 147 39.11 -13.78 -37.61
N CYS A 148 38.62 -14.75 -38.36
CA CYS A 148 37.33 -15.38 -38.11
C CYS A 148 37.17 -15.94 -36.72
N VAL A 149 38.20 -16.67 -36.21
CA VAL A 149 38.19 -17.23 -34.84
C VAL A 149 38.15 -16.14 -33.78
N ILE A 150 39.00 -15.10 -33.92
CA ILE A 150 38.99 -13.96 -32.98
C ILE A 150 37.63 -13.25 -32.99
N GLY A 151 37.06 -13.02 -34.16
CA GLY A 151 35.77 -12.39 -34.30
C GLY A 151 34.61 -13.20 -33.71
N ALA A 152 34.61 -14.52 -33.95
CA ALA A 152 33.63 -15.43 -33.38
C ALA A 152 33.70 -15.45 -31.85
N PHE A 153 34.91 -15.53 -31.29
CA PHE A 153 35.10 -15.48 -29.84
C PHE A 153 34.68 -14.13 -29.23
N GLY A 154 35.06 -13.03 -29.84
CA GLY A 154 34.67 -11.71 -29.42
C GLY A 154 33.14 -11.49 -29.49
N TYR A 155 32.51 -11.95 -30.57
CA TYR A 155 31.06 -11.87 -30.73
C TYR A 155 30.31 -12.71 -29.66
N LEU A 156 30.69 -13.96 -29.46
CA LEU A 156 30.09 -14.84 -28.43
C LEU A 156 30.25 -14.28 -27.03
N SER A 157 31.44 -13.73 -26.73
CA SER A 157 31.71 -13.10 -25.44
C SER A 157 30.83 -11.85 -25.23
N ALA A 158 30.68 -10.99 -26.27
CA ALA A 158 29.84 -9.81 -26.22
C ALA A 158 28.35 -10.17 -26.02
N VAL A 159 27.84 -11.18 -26.75
CA VAL A 159 26.46 -11.66 -26.58
C VAL A 159 26.25 -12.26 -25.18
N GLY A 160 27.22 -13.08 -24.71
CA GLY A 160 27.19 -13.62 -23.34
C GLY A 160 27.12 -12.53 -22.28
N TYR A 161 27.92 -11.48 -22.43
CA TYR A 161 27.92 -10.33 -21.52
C TYR A 161 26.57 -9.56 -21.54
N VAL A 162 26.03 -9.32 -22.72
CA VAL A 162 24.72 -8.64 -22.87
C VAL A 162 23.59 -9.46 -22.24
N VAL A 163 23.54 -10.77 -22.54
CA VAL A 163 22.54 -11.67 -21.95
C VAL A 163 22.68 -11.74 -20.44
N HIS A 164 23.89 -11.84 -19.93
CA HIS A 164 24.15 -11.85 -18.49
C HIS A 164 23.67 -10.56 -17.81
N THR A 165 24.02 -9.41 -18.38
CA THR A 165 23.58 -8.11 -17.82
C THR A 165 22.06 -7.92 -17.89
N LEU A 166 21.41 -8.37 -18.95
CA LEU A 166 19.96 -8.31 -19.07
C LEU A 166 19.25 -9.19 -18.04
N ASN A 167 19.74 -10.43 -17.87
CA ASN A 167 19.22 -11.35 -16.86
C ASN A 167 19.38 -10.80 -15.44
N ARG A 168 20.51 -10.19 -15.11
CA ARG A 168 20.72 -9.53 -13.82
C ARG A 168 19.74 -8.37 -13.59
N ARG A 169 19.51 -7.52 -14.58
CA ARG A 169 18.53 -6.42 -14.50
C ARG A 169 17.11 -6.94 -14.30
N LEU A 170 16.75 -8.00 -15.03
CA LEU A 170 15.44 -8.62 -14.90
C LEU A 170 15.23 -9.26 -13.52
N ALA A 171 16.24 -9.96 -13.00
CA ALA A 171 16.21 -10.52 -11.65
C ALA A 171 16.04 -9.39 -10.60
N ALA A 172 16.86 -8.35 -10.65
CA ALA A 172 16.77 -7.21 -9.73
C ALA A 172 15.39 -6.51 -9.79
N ALA A 173 14.81 -6.35 -10.98
CA ALA A 173 13.47 -5.76 -11.13
C ALA A 173 12.38 -6.66 -10.52
N ARG A 174 12.49 -7.98 -10.69
CA ARG A 174 11.57 -8.95 -10.06
C ARG A 174 11.66 -8.92 -8.54
N ASP A 175 12.87 -8.88 -8.01
CA ASP A 175 13.10 -8.86 -6.57
C ASP A 175 12.60 -7.54 -5.95
N ALA A 176 12.81 -6.41 -6.62
CA ALA A 176 12.29 -5.12 -6.21
C ALA A 176 10.74 -5.09 -6.21
N LEU A 177 10.12 -5.71 -7.22
CA LEU A 177 8.66 -5.82 -7.28
C LEU A 177 8.13 -6.69 -6.13
N ARG A 178 8.73 -7.87 -5.90
CA ARG A 178 8.35 -8.76 -4.79
C ARG A 178 8.50 -8.07 -3.43
N ALA A 179 9.62 -7.39 -3.20
CA ALA A 179 9.84 -6.64 -1.96
C ALA A 179 8.80 -5.51 -1.77
N SER A 180 8.39 -4.86 -2.86
CA SER A 180 7.33 -3.85 -2.82
C SER A 180 5.97 -4.46 -2.50
N GLU A 181 5.59 -5.56 -3.17
CA GLU A 181 4.33 -6.28 -2.90
C GLU A 181 4.27 -6.79 -1.46
N GLU A 182 5.38 -7.34 -0.95
CA GLU A 182 5.46 -7.83 0.43
C GLU A 182 5.35 -6.69 1.44
N ARG A 183 5.97 -5.54 1.17
CA ARG A 183 5.85 -4.34 2.00
C ARG A 183 4.40 -3.84 2.04
N TYR A 184 3.73 -3.74 0.90
CA TYR A 184 2.32 -3.35 0.85
C TYR A 184 1.42 -4.34 1.58
N ARG A 185 1.68 -5.64 1.45
CA ARG A 185 0.96 -6.67 2.18
C ARG A 185 1.15 -6.54 3.70
N LEU A 186 2.39 -6.40 4.17
CA LEU A 186 2.69 -6.22 5.59
C LEU A 186 2.01 -4.96 6.17
N ILE A 187 2.03 -3.83 5.45
CA ILE A 187 1.33 -2.62 5.87
C ILE A 187 -0.18 -2.88 5.98
N ALA A 188 -0.78 -3.53 4.98
CA ALA A 188 -2.21 -3.84 4.99
C ALA A 188 -2.62 -4.85 6.07
N GLU A 189 -1.72 -5.79 6.44
CA GLU A 189 -1.97 -6.80 7.48
C GLU A 189 -1.81 -6.27 8.90
N HIS A 190 -0.89 -5.32 9.12
CA HIS A 190 -0.55 -4.82 10.47
C HIS A 190 -1.17 -3.45 10.80
N ALA A 191 -1.76 -2.77 9.84
CA ALA A 191 -2.41 -1.48 10.08
C ALA A 191 -3.62 -1.53 11.03
N GLY A 192 -4.07 -2.74 11.43
CA GLY A 192 -5.29 -2.91 12.25
C GLY A 192 -6.57 -2.56 11.50
N ASP A 193 -6.48 -1.72 10.49
CA ASP A 193 -7.60 -1.26 9.68
C ASP A 193 -8.04 -2.33 8.66
N LEU A 194 -9.31 -2.31 8.34
CA LEU A 194 -9.88 -3.12 7.28
C LEU A 194 -9.78 -2.36 5.96
N ILE A 195 -9.00 -2.88 5.02
CA ILE A 195 -8.82 -2.26 3.70
C ILE A 195 -9.52 -3.10 2.64
N ALA A 196 -10.39 -2.48 1.86
CA ALA A 196 -11.10 -3.13 0.79
C ALA A 196 -11.20 -2.29 -0.47
N MET A 197 -11.35 -2.94 -1.62
CA MET A 197 -11.81 -2.32 -2.85
C MET A 197 -13.12 -2.95 -3.28
N VAL A 198 -14.06 -2.11 -3.67
CA VAL A 198 -15.34 -2.51 -4.22
C VAL A 198 -15.59 -1.86 -5.58
N ASP A 199 -16.50 -2.43 -6.36
CA ASP A 199 -17.03 -1.80 -7.57
C ASP A 199 -18.10 -0.75 -7.23
N GLN A 200 -18.74 -0.17 -8.25
CA GLN A 200 -19.81 0.84 -8.08
C GLN A 200 -21.07 0.27 -7.43
N GLU A 201 -21.31 -1.01 -7.58
CA GLU A 201 -22.42 -1.77 -7.03
C GLU A 201 -22.15 -2.25 -5.60
N GLY A 202 -20.93 -2.00 -5.06
CA GLY A 202 -20.52 -2.43 -3.73
C GLY A 202 -20.13 -3.90 -3.62
N ARG A 203 -19.67 -4.51 -4.72
CA ARG A 203 -19.18 -5.89 -4.72
C ARG A 203 -17.68 -5.92 -4.46
N TRP A 204 -17.24 -6.93 -3.70
CA TRP A 204 -15.82 -7.11 -3.40
C TRP A 204 -14.97 -7.28 -4.66
N LEU A 205 -13.97 -6.42 -4.82
CA LEU A 205 -12.84 -6.61 -5.75
C LEU A 205 -11.60 -7.07 -5.01
N TYR A 206 -11.43 -6.60 -3.76
CA TYR A 206 -10.33 -6.96 -2.88
C TYR A 206 -10.74 -6.73 -1.44
N ALA A 207 -10.31 -7.62 -0.55
CA ALA A 207 -10.38 -7.44 0.90
C ALA A 207 -9.03 -7.80 1.53
N SER A 208 -8.52 -6.95 2.43
CA SER A 208 -7.28 -7.25 3.16
C SER A 208 -7.46 -8.49 4.05
N PRO A 209 -6.38 -9.21 4.38
CA PRO A 209 -6.44 -10.36 5.30
C PRO A 209 -7.06 -10.04 6.65
N SER A 210 -7.03 -8.77 7.08
CA SER A 210 -7.67 -8.28 8.30
C SER A 210 -9.18 -8.56 8.34
N TYR A 211 -9.87 -8.53 7.20
CA TYR A 211 -11.28 -8.91 7.11
C TYR A 211 -11.55 -10.37 7.48
N GLY A 212 -10.62 -11.29 7.19
CA GLY A 212 -10.77 -12.71 7.53
C GLY A 212 -10.76 -13.00 9.04
N ARG A 213 -10.29 -12.04 9.85
CA ARG A 213 -10.42 -12.12 11.32
C ARG A 213 -11.84 -11.86 11.78
N ILE A 214 -12.63 -11.14 11.00
CA ILE A 214 -13.95 -10.61 11.36
C ILE A 214 -15.08 -11.28 10.58
N LEU A 215 -14.87 -11.60 9.30
CA LEU A 215 -15.87 -12.22 8.43
C LEU A 215 -15.44 -13.60 7.96
N HIS A 216 -16.41 -14.44 7.59
CA HIS A 216 -16.13 -15.74 6.96
C HIS A 216 -15.62 -15.56 5.53
N ALA A 217 -14.78 -16.48 5.06
CA ALA A 217 -14.22 -16.45 3.71
C ALA A 217 -15.30 -16.40 2.61
N ALA A 218 -16.46 -17.03 2.84
CA ALA A 218 -17.58 -17.00 1.91
C ALA A 218 -18.19 -15.59 1.73
N ASP A 219 -18.13 -14.75 2.76
CA ASP A 219 -18.62 -13.37 2.71
C ASP A 219 -17.65 -12.41 1.99
N LEU A 220 -16.39 -12.83 1.84
CA LEU A 220 -15.30 -12.06 1.22
C LEU A 220 -15.01 -12.49 -0.23
N ALA A 221 -15.80 -13.39 -0.79
CA ALA A 221 -15.59 -13.87 -2.15
C ALA A 221 -15.66 -12.70 -3.16
N PRO A 222 -14.74 -12.64 -4.14
CA PRO A 222 -14.82 -11.63 -5.21
C PRO A 222 -16.19 -11.63 -5.88
N GLY A 223 -16.80 -10.46 -6.05
CA GLY A 223 -18.14 -10.29 -6.59
C GLY A 223 -19.29 -10.45 -5.59
N ALA A 224 -19.05 -10.89 -4.36
CA ALA A 224 -20.07 -10.88 -3.30
C ALA A 224 -20.37 -9.45 -2.83
N ASP A 225 -21.58 -9.25 -2.28
CA ASP A 225 -22.00 -7.95 -1.74
C ASP A 225 -21.25 -7.62 -0.44
N ALA A 226 -20.46 -6.54 -0.46
CA ALA A 226 -19.66 -6.07 0.66
C ALA A 226 -20.51 -5.55 1.83
N PHE A 227 -21.76 -5.19 1.58
CA PHE A 227 -22.65 -4.60 2.59
C PHE A 227 -23.57 -5.62 3.26
N ARG A 228 -23.48 -6.88 2.86
CA ARG A 228 -24.32 -7.97 3.39
C ARG A 228 -24.22 -8.15 4.90
N LYS A 229 -23.05 -7.89 5.48
CA LYS A 229 -22.76 -8.04 6.93
C LYS A 229 -22.80 -6.72 7.69
N LEU A 230 -23.20 -5.63 7.07
CA LEU A 230 -23.50 -4.39 7.77
C LEU A 230 -24.81 -4.53 8.55
N HIS A 231 -24.94 -3.73 9.62
CA HIS A 231 -26.22 -3.58 10.29
C HIS A 231 -27.28 -3.09 9.28
N PRO A 232 -28.52 -3.60 9.32
CA PRO A 232 -29.55 -3.25 8.33
C PRO A 232 -29.74 -1.76 8.11
N ASP A 233 -29.74 -0.97 9.20
CA ASP A 233 -29.91 0.50 9.13
C ASP A 233 -28.76 1.21 8.37
N ASP A 234 -27.56 0.62 8.37
CA ASP A 234 -26.35 1.24 7.81
C ASP A 234 -26.10 0.83 6.34
N ALA A 235 -26.72 -0.27 5.90
CA ALA A 235 -26.48 -0.84 4.58
C ALA A 235 -26.89 0.12 3.44
N GLU A 236 -28.01 0.80 3.56
CA GLU A 236 -28.48 1.77 2.55
C GLU A 236 -27.58 3.03 2.52
N GLN A 237 -27.18 3.51 3.69
CA GLN A 237 -26.25 4.64 3.81
C GLN A 237 -24.91 4.32 3.14
N ALA A 238 -24.37 3.12 3.36
CA ALA A 238 -23.12 2.66 2.77
C ALA A 238 -23.20 2.58 1.24
N ARG A 239 -24.27 1.98 0.69
CA ARG A 239 -24.52 1.93 -0.76
C ARG A 239 -24.61 3.33 -1.38
N GLY A 240 -25.37 4.22 -0.72
CA GLY A 240 -25.49 5.63 -1.15
C GLY A 240 -24.14 6.37 -1.10
N ALA A 241 -23.29 6.10 -0.10
CA ALA A 241 -21.98 6.70 0.02
C ALA A 241 -21.02 6.22 -1.08
N VAL A 242 -21.02 4.92 -1.40
CA VAL A 242 -20.24 4.33 -2.50
C VAL A 242 -20.70 4.88 -3.86
N ALA A 243 -22.01 4.96 -4.10
CA ALA A 243 -22.55 5.53 -5.32
C ALA A 243 -22.14 6.99 -5.50
N ARG A 244 -22.19 7.80 -4.44
CA ARG A 244 -21.73 9.20 -4.47
C ARG A 244 -20.23 9.33 -4.66
N ALA A 245 -19.41 8.44 -4.05
CA ALA A 245 -17.96 8.44 -4.23
C ALA A 245 -17.56 8.12 -5.68
N SER A 246 -18.36 7.35 -6.41
CA SER A 246 -18.11 7.05 -7.82
C SER A 246 -18.24 8.26 -8.76
N VAL A 247 -18.91 9.33 -8.29
CA VAL A 247 -19.15 10.58 -9.04
C VAL A 247 -18.24 11.71 -8.54
N SER A 248 -17.94 11.73 -7.24
CA SER A 248 -17.13 12.77 -6.59
C SER A 248 -15.79 12.22 -6.15
N ALA A 249 -14.69 12.85 -6.57
CA ALA A 249 -13.33 12.47 -6.16
C ALA A 249 -13.02 12.78 -4.68
N MET A 250 -13.93 13.45 -3.94
CA MET A 250 -13.71 13.81 -2.55
C MET A 250 -13.90 12.60 -1.62
N PRO A 251 -12.92 12.31 -0.75
CA PRO A 251 -13.08 11.28 0.28
C PRO A 251 -14.26 11.61 1.21
N ARG A 252 -14.99 10.57 1.61
CA ARG A 252 -16.09 10.68 2.59
C ARG A 252 -15.82 9.75 3.75
N GLU A 253 -16.23 10.19 4.94
CA GLU A 253 -16.13 9.41 6.15
C GLU A 253 -17.53 9.13 6.67
N ILE A 254 -17.80 7.87 7.00
CA ILE A 254 -19.09 7.43 7.57
C ILE A 254 -18.82 6.45 8.71
N ALA A 255 -19.73 6.44 9.68
CA ALA A 255 -19.75 5.41 10.71
C ALA A 255 -20.62 4.24 10.24
N LEU A 256 -20.15 3.02 10.41
CA LEU A 256 -20.83 1.80 10.01
C LEU A 256 -20.73 0.77 11.13
N ARG A 257 -21.80 0.00 11.33
CA ARG A 257 -21.84 -1.16 12.21
C ARG A 257 -21.76 -2.43 11.38
N LEU A 258 -20.79 -3.28 11.68
CA LEU A 258 -20.57 -4.56 11.01
C LEU A 258 -20.83 -5.69 11.99
N VAL A 259 -21.53 -6.72 11.53
CA VAL A 259 -21.78 -7.95 12.32
C VAL A 259 -20.64 -8.92 12.04
N ASP A 260 -19.84 -9.21 13.05
CA ASP A 260 -18.71 -10.14 12.93
C ASP A 260 -19.20 -11.62 12.83
N LYS A 261 -18.25 -12.52 12.59
CA LYS A 261 -18.53 -13.97 12.43
C LYS A 261 -19.07 -14.63 13.71
N GLU A 262 -18.87 -13.99 14.88
CA GLU A 262 -19.43 -14.40 16.17
C GLU A 262 -20.80 -13.77 16.45
N GLY A 263 -21.33 -12.93 15.54
CA GLY A 263 -22.61 -12.24 15.70
C GLY A 263 -22.53 -10.95 16.53
N ARG A 264 -21.34 -10.48 16.89
CA ARG A 264 -21.16 -9.23 17.65
C ARG A 264 -21.17 -8.05 16.71
N ILE A 265 -21.76 -6.95 17.16
CA ILE A 265 -21.75 -5.68 16.42
C ILE A 265 -20.46 -4.92 16.74
N ARG A 266 -19.67 -4.62 15.71
CA ARG A 266 -18.49 -3.78 15.80
C ARG A 266 -18.72 -2.46 15.09
N GLN A 267 -18.21 -1.41 15.67
CA GLN A 267 -18.35 -0.04 15.13
C GLN A 267 -17.10 0.34 14.35
N TYR A 268 -17.29 0.75 13.11
CA TYR A 268 -16.21 1.18 12.22
C TYR A 268 -16.39 2.62 11.79
N ARG A 269 -15.27 3.36 11.74
CA ARG A 269 -15.15 4.62 11.03
C ARG A 269 -14.57 4.30 9.66
N THR A 270 -15.37 4.47 8.61
CA THR A 270 -15.01 4.06 7.24
C THR A 270 -14.81 5.27 6.36
N ARG A 271 -13.59 5.39 5.80
CA ARG A 271 -13.27 6.35 4.75
C ARG A 271 -13.48 5.69 3.40
N ILE A 272 -14.25 6.37 2.54
CA ILE A 272 -14.61 5.93 1.19
C ILE A 272 -13.97 6.88 0.20
N GLN A 273 -13.19 6.35 -0.74
CA GLN A 273 -12.48 7.15 -1.73
C GLN A 273 -12.52 6.48 -3.10
N PHE A 274 -12.75 7.28 -4.14
CA PHE A 274 -12.59 6.85 -5.52
C PHE A 274 -11.12 6.68 -5.88
N VAL A 275 -10.80 5.59 -6.59
CA VAL A 275 -9.45 5.30 -7.10
C VAL A 275 -9.56 4.99 -8.60
N GLU A 276 -8.84 5.75 -9.41
CA GLU A 276 -8.75 5.46 -10.84
C GLU A 276 -8.04 4.13 -11.08
N GLY A 277 -8.72 3.19 -11.74
CA GLY A 277 -8.15 1.92 -12.16
C GLY A 277 -7.57 2.00 -13.59
N LYS A 278 -6.63 1.13 -13.93
CA LYS A 278 -6.22 0.91 -15.32
C LYS A 278 -7.41 0.33 -16.10
N GLY A 279 -8.02 1.13 -16.99
CA GLY A 279 -9.20 0.75 -17.75
C GLY A 279 -10.47 1.46 -17.29
N ALA A 280 -11.63 1.17 -17.92
CA ALA A 280 -12.91 1.86 -17.68
C ALA A 280 -13.60 1.49 -16.34
N ALA A 281 -13.06 0.55 -15.56
CA ALA A 281 -13.65 0.10 -14.29
C ALA A 281 -13.31 1.06 -13.16
N LYS A 282 -14.32 1.73 -12.63
CA LYS A 282 -14.21 2.56 -11.44
C LYS A 282 -14.06 1.68 -10.20
N ARG A 283 -13.10 2.01 -9.35
CA ARG A 283 -12.81 1.29 -8.10
C ARG A 283 -12.97 2.23 -6.92
N ILE A 284 -13.52 1.72 -5.84
CA ILE A 284 -13.74 2.49 -4.62
C ILE A 284 -12.98 1.80 -3.51
N LEU A 285 -12.08 2.55 -2.87
CA LEU A 285 -11.31 2.13 -1.72
C LEU A 285 -12.10 2.42 -0.44
N LEU A 286 -12.23 1.41 0.40
CA LEU A 286 -12.78 1.48 1.74
C LEU A 286 -11.65 1.24 2.74
N VAL A 287 -11.46 2.16 3.67
CA VAL A 287 -10.55 1.99 4.81
C VAL A 287 -11.37 2.16 6.06
N SER A 288 -11.51 1.08 6.85
CA SER A 288 -12.38 1.04 8.02
C SER A 288 -11.56 0.79 9.27
N GLN A 289 -11.58 1.74 10.19
CA GLN A 289 -10.95 1.68 11.51
C GLN A 289 -11.96 1.16 12.54
N ASP A 290 -11.59 0.15 13.30
CA ASP A 290 -12.39 -0.31 14.44
C ASP A 290 -12.33 0.75 15.56
N VAL A 291 -13.48 1.27 15.93
CA VAL A 291 -13.63 2.26 17.00
C VAL A 291 -14.53 1.76 18.13
N THR A 292 -14.79 0.44 18.19
CA THR A 292 -15.71 -0.19 19.16
C THR A 292 -15.30 0.12 20.59
N ASP A 293 -14.07 -0.20 20.97
CA ASP A 293 -13.57 0.01 22.35
C ASP A 293 -13.55 1.50 22.74
N LEU A 294 -13.22 2.37 21.78
CA LEU A 294 -13.22 3.81 22.00
C LEU A 294 -14.66 4.30 22.27
N ARG A 295 -15.61 3.91 21.45
CA ARG A 295 -17.02 4.30 21.60
C ARG A 295 -17.63 3.76 22.89
N GLU A 296 -17.37 2.51 23.22
CA GLU A 296 -17.82 1.93 24.49
C GLU A 296 -17.23 2.65 25.70
N SER A 297 -15.96 3.06 25.62
CA SER A 297 -15.34 3.85 26.68
C SER A 297 -15.96 5.24 26.79
N GLU A 298 -16.19 5.94 25.66
CA GLU A 298 -16.87 7.23 25.64
C GLU A 298 -18.29 7.12 26.22
N GLU A 299 -19.07 6.10 25.83
CA GLU A 299 -20.43 5.86 26.35
C GLU A 299 -20.42 5.57 27.85
N ARG A 300 -19.48 4.74 28.35
CA ARG A 300 -19.33 4.48 29.78
C ARG A 300 -19.02 5.73 30.58
N LEU A 301 -18.11 6.57 30.06
CA LEU A 301 -17.77 7.86 30.70
C LEU A 301 -18.95 8.82 30.70
N LEU A 302 -19.68 8.94 29.59
CA LEU A 302 -20.90 9.75 29.50
C LEU A 302 -21.97 9.26 30.48
N LEU A 303 -22.21 7.95 30.53
CA LEU A 303 -23.18 7.35 31.45
C LEU A 303 -22.78 7.62 32.92
N ALA A 304 -21.52 7.46 33.27
CA ALA A 304 -21.01 7.76 34.60
C ALA A 304 -21.18 9.26 34.97
N ALA A 305 -20.91 10.16 34.02
CA ALA A 305 -21.12 11.60 34.21
C ALA A 305 -22.62 11.94 34.40
N HIS A 306 -23.49 11.35 33.57
CA HIS A 306 -24.95 11.53 33.73
C HIS A 306 -25.45 10.95 35.05
N ALA A 307 -24.97 9.77 35.48
CA ALA A 307 -25.33 9.20 36.76
C ALA A 307 -24.87 10.11 37.90
N PHE A 308 -23.64 10.63 37.85
CA PHE A 308 -23.10 11.55 38.87
C PHE A 308 -23.95 12.84 38.98
N GLU A 309 -24.34 13.45 37.87
CA GLU A 309 -25.18 14.65 37.86
C GLU A 309 -26.64 14.38 38.23
N GLY A 310 -27.14 13.18 37.93
CA GLY A 310 -28.52 12.77 38.19
C GLY A 310 -28.80 12.22 39.60
N MET A 311 -27.77 12.01 40.42
CA MET A 311 -27.94 11.56 41.81
C MET A 311 -28.66 12.61 42.64
N THR A 312 -29.56 12.17 43.54
CA THR A 312 -30.30 13.06 44.45
C THR A 312 -29.49 13.48 45.67
N GLU A 313 -28.43 12.73 45.99
CA GLU A 313 -27.51 13.07 47.07
C GLU A 313 -26.43 14.03 46.59
N ALA A 314 -26.11 14.98 47.44
CA ALA A 314 -24.99 15.90 47.18
C ALA A 314 -23.66 15.16 47.20
N ILE A 315 -22.91 15.24 46.10
CA ILE A 315 -21.59 14.61 45.98
C ILE A 315 -20.52 15.68 45.76
N VAL A 316 -19.46 15.57 46.54
CA VAL A 316 -18.23 16.37 46.41
C VAL A 316 -17.05 15.44 46.26
N ILE A 317 -16.21 15.66 45.27
CA ILE A 317 -14.97 14.93 45.11
C ILE A 317 -13.82 15.92 45.33
N THR A 318 -12.91 15.59 46.25
CA THR A 318 -11.72 16.40 46.54
C THR A 318 -10.44 15.67 46.20
N ALA A 319 -9.36 16.39 45.93
CA ALA A 319 -8.03 15.86 45.91
C ALA A 319 -7.61 15.43 47.32
N ALA A 320 -6.45 14.76 47.44
CA ALA A 320 -5.91 14.28 48.74
C ALA A 320 -5.64 15.41 49.77
N ASP A 321 -5.41 16.61 49.30
CA ASP A 321 -5.21 17.82 50.12
C ASP A 321 -6.52 18.52 50.56
N GLY A 322 -7.68 17.98 50.14
CA GLY A 322 -9.00 18.52 50.39
C GLY A 322 -9.45 19.64 49.44
N THR A 323 -8.76 19.86 48.35
CA THR A 323 -9.17 20.77 47.29
C THR A 323 -10.32 20.17 46.51
N ILE A 324 -11.44 20.90 46.32
CA ILE A 324 -12.61 20.45 45.61
C ILE A 324 -12.30 20.35 44.11
N VAL A 325 -12.39 19.13 43.58
CA VAL A 325 -12.16 18.79 42.16
C VAL A 325 -13.45 18.88 41.37
N THR A 326 -14.55 18.36 41.92
CA THR A 326 -15.87 18.43 41.27
C THR A 326 -17.00 18.27 42.27
N VAL A 327 -18.19 18.77 41.89
CA VAL A 327 -19.43 18.62 42.64
C VAL A 327 -20.56 18.30 41.68
N ASN A 328 -21.58 17.53 42.12
CA ASN A 328 -22.75 17.25 41.29
C ASN A 328 -23.84 18.34 41.45
N ARG A 329 -24.88 18.22 40.63
CA ARG A 329 -26.02 19.16 40.64
C ARG A 329 -26.73 19.20 42.03
N ALA A 330 -26.94 18.06 42.65
CA ALA A 330 -27.59 17.97 43.95
C ALA A 330 -26.82 18.74 45.05
N PHE A 331 -25.48 18.77 45.00
CA PHE A 331 -24.70 19.59 45.89
C PHE A 331 -25.02 21.10 45.71
N CYS A 332 -25.14 21.58 44.47
CA CYS A 332 -25.46 22.97 44.21
C CYS A 332 -26.85 23.30 44.73
N GLU A 333 -27.85 22.41 44.51
CA GLU A 333 -29.20 22.58 44.97
C GLU A 333 -29.31 22.55 46.51
N LEU A 334 -28.58 21.64 47.16
CA LEU A 334 -28.57 21.49 48.59
C LEU A 334 -27.91 22.67 49.31
N THR A 335 -26.73 23.07 48.81
CA THR A 335 -25.89 24.06 49.50
C THR A 335 -26.09 25.51 49.05
N GLY A 336 -26.66 25.71 47.87
CA GLY A 336 -26.80 27.01 47.24
C GLY A 336 -25.49 27.61 46.66
N PHE A 337 -24.37 26.86 46.72
CA PHE A 337 -23.15 27.25 46.01
C PHE A 337 -23.24 26.83 44.55
N SER A 338 -22.77 27.69 43.65
CA SER A 338 -22.53 27.27 42.28
C SER A 338 -21.26 26.42 42.20
N ARG A 339 -21.12 25.67 41.14
CA ARG A 339 -19.87 24.87 40.88
C ARG A 339 -18.62 25.76 40.86
N ASP A 340 -18.73 26.93 40.18
CA ASP A 340 -17.60 27.87 40.04
C ASP A 340 -17.20 28.53 41.38
N ASP A 341 -18.15 28.62 42.35
CA ASP A 341 -17.84 29.16 43.68
C ASP A 341 -16.88 28.24 44.48
N VAL A 342 -16.89 26.92 44.19
CA VAL A 342 -16.27 25.91 45.05
C VAL A 342 -15.13 25.15 44.35
N LEU A 343 -15.11 25.10 43.04
CA LEU A 343 -14.03 24.41 42.32
C LEU A 343 -12.65 25.03 42.63
N GLY A 344 -11.67 24.19 42.95
CA GLY A 344 -10.33 24.60 43.33
C GLY A 344 -10.23 25.22 44.72
N GLN A 345 -11.35 25.36 45.46
CA GLN A 345 -11.36 25.80 46.85
C GLN A 345 -11.18 24.61 47.78
N SER A 346 -10.69 24.89 49.02
CA SER A 346 -10.68 23.87 50.07
C SER A 346 -12.11 23.52 50.48
N GLU A 347 -12.38 22.25 50.76
CA GLU A 347 -13.69 21.80 51.26
C GLU A 347 -14.08 22.49 52.59
N LYS A 348 -13.14 23.16 53.25
CA LYS A 348 -13.38 23.96 54.44
C LYS A 348 -14.41 25.08 54.20
N VAL A 349 -14.62 25.52 52.96
CA VAL A 349 -15.57 26.57 52.60
C VAL A 349 -17.01 26.19 52.95
N ILE A 350 -17.31 24.89 52.92
CA ILE A 350 -18.64 24.36 53.26
C ILE A 350 -18.76 23.89 54.70
N ARG A 351 -17.71 23.96 55.50
CA ARG A 351 -17.76 23.64 56.94
C ARG A 351 -18.45 24.74 57.73
N ASN A 352 -19.06 24.40 58.86
CA ASN A 352 -19.61 25.38 59.74
C ASN A 352 -18.74 25.58 61.02
N ALA A 353 -18.97 26.65 61.75
CA ALA A 353 -18.23 27.01 62.95
C ALA A 353 -18.76 26.34 64.24
N MET A 354 -19.84 25.52 64.16
CA MET A 354 -20.42 24.89 65.33
C MET A 354 -19.65 23.66 65.81
N GLN A 355 -18.82 23.08 64.93
CA GLN A 355 -17.97 21.96 65.24
C GLN A 355 -16.51 22.44 65.35
N PRO A 356 -15.80 22.01 66.43
CA PRO A 356 -14.41 22.42 66.58
C PRO A 356 -13.53 21.82 65.45
N PRO A 357 -12.45 22.51 65.06
CA PRO A 357 -11.57 22.04 63.99
C PRO A 357 -11.08 20.60 64.20
N GLU A 358 -10.82 20.20 65.42
CA GLU A 358 -10.35 18.85 65.81
C GLU A 358 -11.33 17.75 65.41
N TYR A 359 -12.66 18.02 65.37
CA TYR A 359 -13.64 17.08 64.89
C TYR A 359 -13.40 16.66 63.46
N TYR A 360 -13.11 17.60 62.59
CA TYR A 360 -12.85 17.30 61.17
C TYR A 360 -11.50 16.58 60.99
N ASP A 361 -10.50 16.88 61.79
CA ASP A 361 -9.21 16.21 61.76
C ASP A 361 -9.34 14.74 62.19
N ASP A 362 -10.17 14.45 63.18
CA ASP A 362 -10.51 13.08 63.64
C ASP A 362 -11.30 12.29 62.56
N VAL A 363 -12.22 12.96 61.85
CA VAL A 363 -12.96 12.38 60.70
C VAL A 363 -11.98 11.98 59.61
N TYR A 364 -11.10 12.87 59.20
CA TYR A 364 -10.11 12.57 58.16
C TYR A 364 -9.10 11.51 58.61
N ALA A 365 -8.60 11.58 59.83
CA ALA A 365 -7.74 10.52 60.37
C ALA A 365 -8.42 9.13 60.34
N THR A 366 -9.71 9.11 60.60
CA THR A 366 -10.49 7.88 60.54
C THR A 366 -10.61 7.37 59.11
N VAL A 367 -10.91 8.25 58.14
CA VAL A 367 -10.98 7.91 56.71
C VAL A 367 -9.62 7.45 56.16
N VAL A 368 -8.56 8.09 56.55
CA VAL A 368 -7.18 7.68 56.15
C VAL A 368 -6.85 6.29 56.68
N ARG A 369 -7.21 5.98 57.92
CA ARG A 369 -6.93 4.69 58.59
C ARG A 369 -7.89 3.58 58.13
N ALA A 370 -9.22 3.85 58.19
CA ALA A 370 -10.26 2.86 57.96
C ALA A 370 -10.81 2.86 56.52
N GLY A 371 -10.47 3.84 55.68
CA GLY A 371 -10.97 4.03 54.29
C GLY A 371 -12.33 4.68 54.22
N TYR A 372 -13.06 4.82 55.32
CA TYR A 372 -14.44 5.26 55.34
C TYR A 372 -14.81 5.87 56.70
N TRP A 373 -15.72 6.86 56.67
CA TRP A 373 -16.40 7.43 57.82
C TRP A 373 -17.85 7.81 57.44
N SER A 374 -18.79 7.75 58.36
CA SER A 374 -20.11 8.35 58.19
C SER A 374 -20.69 8.82 59.52
N GLY A 375 -21.53 9.85 59.43
CA GLY A 375 -22.18 10.41 60.60
C GLY A 375 -23.06 11.60 60.24
N THR A 376 -23.82 12.05 61.26
CA THR A 376 -24.62 13.28 61.12
C THR A 376 -23.83 14.49 61.58
N THR A 377 -23.80 15.49 60.77
CA THR A 377 -23.09 16.77 61.04
C THR A 377 -23.91 17.99 60.70
N TRP A 378 -23.50 19.13 61.17
CA TRP A 378 -24.08 20.42 60.75
C TRP A 378 -23.28 20.95 59.59
N ALA A 379 -23.96 21.47 58.57
CA ALA A 379 -23.38 22.19 57.45
C ALA A 379 -24.02 23.55 57.27
N ARG A 380 -23.36 24.40 56.45
CA ARG A 380 -23.82 25.77 56.17
C ARG A 380 -24.03 26.00 54.70
N ARG A 381 -25.22 26.51 54.32
CA ARG A 381 -25.49 26.93 52.97
C ARG A 381 -24.82 28.27 52.63
N LYS A 382 -24.73 28.60 51.36
CA LYS A 382 -24.14 29.90 50.89
C LYS A 382 -24.82 31.11 51.50
N ASN A 383 -26.14 31.04 51.77
CA ASN A 383 -26.90 32.10 52.38
C ASN A 383 -26.71 32.21 53.92
N GLY A 384 -25.85 31.38 54.51
CA GLY A 384 -25.52 31.38 55.96
C GLY A 384 -26.45 30.47 56.77
N SER A 385 -27.54 29.93 56.26
CA SER A 385 -28.45 29.05 56.99
C SER A 385 -27.75 27.71 57.32
N LEU A 386 -28.03 27.23 58.55
CA LEU A 386 -27.53 25.95 59.03
C LEU A 386 -28.57 24.86 58.80
N TYR A 387 -28.08 23.66 58.39
CA TYR A 387 -28.88 22.46 58.23
C TYR A 387 -28.15 21.24 58.74
N ARG A 388 -28.89 20.20 59.12
CA ARG A 388 -28.33 18.90 59.49
C ARG A 388 -28.22 18.03 58.28
N GLU A 389 -27.06 17.44 58.07
CA GLU A 389 -26.86 16.49 57.01
C GLU A 389 -26.28 15.18 57.55
N TRP A 390 -26.72 14.09 56.94
CA TRP A 390 -25.96 12.86 56.99
C TRP A 390 -24.85 12.93 55.96
N ARG A 391 -23.62 12.66 56.38
CA ARG A 391 -22.45 12.75 55.55
C ARG A 391 -21.66 11.46 55.61
N SER A 392 -21.21 10.96 54.44
CA SER A 392 -20.23 9.88 54.37
C SER A 392 -18.99 10.33 53.59
N LEU A 393 -17.81 9.91 54.03
CA LEU A 393 -16.52 10.14 53.39
C LEU A 393 -15.88 8.80 53.05
N ARG A 394 -15.35 8.69 51.83
CA ARG A 394 -14.54 7.54 51.40
C ARG A 394 -13.24 8.03 50.78
N ALA A 395 -12.13 7.35 51.11
CA ALA A 395 -10.86 7.54 50.47
C ALA A 395 -10.81 6.68 49.18
N VAL A 396 -10.43 7.32 48.05
CA VAL A 396 -10.08 6.64 46.79
C VAL A 396 -8.56 6.46 46.77
N ARG A 397 -8.14 5.21 46.57
CA ARG A 397 -6.71 4.85 46.56
C ARG A 397 -6.31 4.28 45.20
N GLU A 398 -5.09 4.55 44.84
CA GLU A 398 -4.45 3.85 43.71
C GLU A 398 -3.93 2.47 44.11
N ALA A 399 -3.45 1.70 43.14
CA ALA A 399 -2.89 0.35 43.35
C ALA A 399 -1.69 0.33 44.35
N ASN A 400 -0.98 1.45 44.51
CA ASN A 400 0.11 1.64 45.47
C ASN A 400 -0.36 2.02 46.89
N SER A 401 -1.67 2.00 47.18
CA SER A 401 -2.33 2.40 48.40
C SER A 401 -2.27 3.89 48.76
N ALA A 402 -1.70 4.75 47.88
CA ALA A 402 -1.74 6.19 48.09
C ALA A 402 -3.18 6.72 47.92
N ILE A 403 -3.63 7.60 48.79
CA ILE A 403 -4.92 8.28 48.66
C ILE A 403 -4.79 9.36 47.59
N THR A 404 -5.63 9.31 46.56
CA THR A 404 -5.67 10.31 45.50
C THR A 404 -6.82 11.29 45.65
N HIS A 405 -7.96 10.80 46.12
CA HIS A 405 -9.18 11.61 46.25
C HIS A 405 -9.98 11.19 47.48
N PHE A 406 -10.86 12.08 47.93
CA PHE A 406 -11.94 11.76 48.83
C PHE A 406 -13.27 12.00 48.13
N VAL A 407 -14.22 11.07 48.33
CA VAL A 407 -15.60 11.19 47.87
C VAL A 407 -16.47 11.46 49.10
N ILE A 408 -17.15 12.58 49.11
CA ILE A 408 -18.06 13.01 50.13
C ILE A 408 -19.46 12.92 49.58
N VAL A 409 -20.35 12.19 50.25
CA VAL A 409 -21.76 12.14 49.90
C VAL A 409 -22.55 12.69 51.11
N ALA A 410 -23.48 13.61 50.82
CA ALA A 410 -24.29 14.26 51.86
C ALA A 410 -25.77 14.36 51.45
N SER A 411 -26.63 14.21 52.45
CA SER A 411 -28.07 14.42 52.30
C SER A 411 -28.65 15.10 53.53
N GLU A 412 -29.62 16.02 53.34
CA GLU A 412 -30.28 16.73 54.45
C GLU A 412 -31.10 15.74 55.32
N VAL A 413 -30.85 15.78 56.61
CA VAL A 413 -31.62 14.98 57.58
C VAL A 413 -32.99 15.60 57.80
N GLY A 414 -34.00 15.01 57.22
CA GLY A 414 -35.38 15.49 57.22
C GLY A 414 -36.09 15.37 55.86
N ALA A 415 -35.31 15.37 54.77
CA ALA A 415 -35.85 15.17 53.41
C ALA A 415 -36.34 13.73 53.16
N GLN A 416 -35.79 12.73 53.89
CA GLN A 416 -36.15 11.32 53.70
C GLN A 416 -37.52 10.93 54.25
N ARG A 417 -38.14 11.72 55.17
CA ARG A 417 -39.49 11.41 55.67
C ARG A 417 -40.61 11.78 54.68
N ALA A 418 -40.41 12.75 53.81
CA ALA A 418 -41.43 13.14 52.86
C ALA A 418 -41.61 12.18 51.66
N GLN A 419 -40.60 11.35 51.34
CA GLN A 419 -40.72 10.34 50.29
C GLN A 419 -41.28 8.98 50.77
N GLY A 420 -41.09 8.64 52.04
CA GLY A 420 -41.64 7.44 52.61
C GLY A 420 -43.17 7.51 52.82
N ASP A 421 -43.69 8.70 53.22
CA ASP A 421 -45.12 8.88 53.46
C ASP A 421 -45.94 9.06 52.17
N SER A 422 -45.29 9.53 51.08
CA SER A 422 -45.94 9.64 49.76
C SER A 422 -46.14 8.28 49.08
N ALA A 423 -45.30 7.27 49.38
CA ALA A 423 -45.44 5.93 48.85
C ALA A 423 -46.47 5.11 49.61
N ALA A 424 -46.61 5.32 50.92
CA ALA A 424 -47.61 4.63 51.75
C ALA A 424 -49.05 5.16 51.53
N SER A 425 -49.22 6.42 51.14
CA SER A 425 -50.53 7.02 50.84
C SER A 425 -51.11 6.70 49.46
N LYS A 426 -50.32 6.07 48.56
CA LYS A 426 -50.79 5.63 47.24
C LYS A 426 -51.11 4.11 47.18
N MET A 427 -51.02 3.40 48.32
CA MET A 427 -51.35 1.97 48.41
C MET A 427 -52.47 1.69 49.45
N SER A 428 -53.29 2.70 49.82
CA SER A 428 -54.55 2.52 50.56
C SER A 428 -55.75 2.87 49.68
#